data_6cf1b9158fd50d9b4ad07253c17dbe0c
#
_entry.id   6cf1b9158fd50d9b4ad07253c17dbe0c
#
_cell.length_a   1.000
_cell.length_b   1.000
_cell.length_c   1.000
_cell.angle_alpha   90.00
_cell.angle_beta   90.00
_cell.angle_gamma   90.00
#
_symmetry.space_group_name_H-M   'P 1'
#
loop_
_entity.id
_entity.type
_entity.pdbx_description
1 polymer ?
#
loop_
_entity_poly.entity_id
_entity_poly.type
_entity_poly.pdbx_seq_one_letter_code
_entity_poly.pdbx_strand_id
1 'polypeptide(L)'
;MKKKISPSVMCADFFDLKNCIRQFEESKIDMLHVDIMDGSFVPNYTLGTDFVKILKANTAIPLDIHLMVENPESKLDWFQLSADDYVAVHCESTPHIHKAVAAVKNKGCRALAALNPGTPICALENITDDIDGVLVMTVDPGFAGQRLI
;
A
#
# COMPACT_ATOMS: atom_id res chain seq x y z
N MET A 1 2.88 -7.78 21.14
CA MET A 1 2.71 -6.84 20.02
C MET A 1 1.23 -6.57 19.83
N LYS A 2 0.78 -5.30 19.77
CA LYS A 2 -0.63 -4.98 19.51
C LYS A 2 -0.92 -5.24 18.03
N LYS A 3 -1.99 -5.99 17.72
CA LYS A 3 -2.47 -6.17 16.34
C LYS A 3 -3.07 -4.86 15.85
N LYS A 4 -2.85 -4.54 14.58
CA LYS A 4 -3.44 -3.40 13.86
C LYS A 4 -4.41 -3.89 12.80
N ILE A 5 -5.39 -3.05 12.46
CA ILE A 5 -6.40 -3.33 11.42
C ILE A 5 -6.28 -2.24 10.36
N SER A 6 -6.17 -2.67 9.09
CA SER A 6 -6.07 -1.81 7.91
C SER A 6 -7.08 -2.32 6.85
N PRO A 7 -8.36 -1.88 6.89
CA PRO A 7 -9.34 -2.27 5.88
C PRO A 7 -9.05 -1.62 4.55
N SER A 8 -9.22 -2.38 3.45
CA SER A 8 -9.05 -1.85 2.10
C SER A 8 -10.23 -0.99 1.67
N VAL A 9 -9.94 0.27 1.33
CA VAL A 9 -10.94 1.22 0.83
C VAL A 9 -11.39 0.91 -0.60
N MET A 10 -10.69 0.04 -1.32
CA MET A 10 -11.13 -0.44 -2.63
C MET A 10 -12.47 -1.19 -2.56
N CYS A 11 -12.80 -1.77 -1.41
CA CYS A 11 -14.06 -2.49 -1.16
C CYS A 11 -15.18 -1.60 -0.60
N ALA A 12 -14.92 -0.30 -0.41
CA ALA A 12 -15.91 0.64 0.11
C ALA A 12 -16.94 1.04 -0.95
N ASP A 13 -18.12 1.45 -0.51
CA ASP A 13 -19.07 2.14 -1.39
C ASP A 13 -18.57 3.57 -1.64
N PHE A 14 -18.12 3.84 -2.85
CA PHE A 14 -17.59 5.16 -3.22
C PHE A 14 -18.66 6.26 -3.26
N PHE A 15 -19.94 5.90 -3.40
CA PHE A 15 -21.03 6.86 -3.29
C PHE A 15 -21.33 7.26 -1.84
N ASP A 16 -20.87 6.46 -0.86
CA ASP A 16 -21.01 6.75 0.57
C ASP A 16 -19.66 6.74 1.31
N LEU A 17 -18.58 7.04 0.61
CA LEU A 17 -17.22 6.98 1.13
C LEU A 17 -17.03 7.82 2.40
N LYS A 18 -17.64 9.01 2.46
CA LYS A 18 -17.57 9.90 3.62
C LYS A 18 -18.11 9.25 4.88
N ASN A 19 -19.24 8.56 4.78
CA ASN A 19 -19.85 7.84 5.91
C ASN A 19 -19.01 6.61 6.29
N CYS A 20 -18.47 5.91 5.30
CA CYS A 20 -17.58 4.78 5.53
C CYS A 20 -16.32 5.22 6.32
N ILE A 21 -15.67 6.31 5.95
CA ILE A 21 -14.51 6.85 6.67
C ILE A 21 -14.88 7.24 8.09
N ARG A 22 -16.02 7.90 8.29
CA ARG A 22 -16.51 8.23 9.64
C ARG A 22 -16.68 7.00 10.51
N GLN A 23 -17.25 5.91 9.97
CA GLN A 23 -17.39 4.65 10.70
C GLN A 23 -16.04 4.04 11.07
N PHE A 24 -15.04 4.17 10.21
CA PHE A 24 -13.67 3.75 10.50
C PHE A 24 -13.05 4.57 11.63
N GLU A 25 -13.24 5.89 11.65
CA GLU A 25 -12.78 6.77 12.74
C GLU A 25 -13.46 6.42 14.07
N GLU A 26 -14.78 6.25 14.07
CA GLU A 26 -15.56 5.84 15.26
C GLU A 26 -15.10 4.46 15.78
N SER A 27 -14.78 3.54 14.89
CA SER A 27 -14.27 2.20 15.21
C SER A 27 -12.78 2.18 15.61
N LYS A 28 -12.09 3.33 15.52
CA LYS A 28 -10.67 3.49 15.87
C LYS A 28 -9.77 2.48 15.16
N ILE A 29 -9.99 2.27 13.86
CA ILE A 29 -9.08 1.47 13.06
C ILE A 29 -7.71 2.14 12.98
N ASP A 30 -6.67 1.34 12.77
CA ASP A 30 -5.29 1.83 12.87
C ASP A 30 -4.80 2.50 11.58
N MET A 31 -5.26 2.04 10.41
CA MET A 31 -4.83 2.52 9.09
C MET A 31 -5.93 2.30 8.04
N LEU A 32 -5.83 2.98 6.89
CA LEU A 32 -6.64 2.72 5.69
C LEU A 32 -5.77 2.11 4.61
N HIS A 33 -6.08 0.89 4.18
CA HIS A 33 -5.38 0.24 3.09
C HIS A 33 -5.85 0.76 1.74
N VAL A 34 -4.92 1.24 0.92
CA VAL A 34 -5.18 1.89 -0.36
C VAL A 34 -4.43 1.16 -1.46
N ASP A 35 -5.16 0.37 -2.24
CA ASP A 35 -4.64 -0.41 -3.35
C ASP A 35 -4.51 0.46 -4.61
N ILE A 36 -3.29 0.72 -5.07
CA ILE A 36 -2.98 1.51 -6.27
C ILE A 36 -2.49 0.58 -7.37
N MET A 37 -3.16 0.61 -8.51
CA MET A 37 -2.85 -0.26 -9.65
C MET A 37 -2.74 0.55 -10.93
N ASP A 38 -1.76 0.23 -11.78
CA ASP A 38 -1.43 0.98 -13.00
C ASP A 38 -1.76 0.23 -14.31
N GLY A 39 -2.34 -0.96 -14.22
CA GLY A 39 -2.67 -1.78 -15.38
C GLY A 39 -1.47 -2.47 -16.04
N SER A 40 -0.25 -2.25 -15.52
CA SER A 40 1.00 -2.85 -16.03
C SER A 40 1.46 -3.99 -15.12
N PHE A 41 1.66 -3.71 -13.84
CA PHE A 41 2.06 -4.74 -12.87
C PHE A 41 0.94 -5.76 -12.62
N VAL A 42 -0.32 -5.30 -12.59
CA VAL A 42 -1.52 -6.14 -12.50
C VAL A 42 -2.53 -5.73 -13.57
N PRO A 43 -3.38 -6.65 -14.11
CA PRO A 43 -4.31 -6.35 -15.20
C PRO A 43 -5.58 -5.63 -14.69
N ASN A 44 -5.42 -4.60 -13.89
CA ASN A 44 -6.49 -3.79 -13.32
C ASN A 44 -6.01 -2.36 -13.06
N TYR A 45 -6.96 -1.42 -13.00
CA TYR A 45 -6.73 -0.04 -12.60
C TYR A 45 -7.55 0.27 -11.35
N THR A 46 -6.91 0.83 -10.33
CA THR A 46 -7.65 1.29 -9.16
C THR A 46 -7.05 2.57 -8.66
N LEU A 47 -7.87 3.38 -8.00
CA LEU A 47 -7.52 4.52 -7.17
C LEU A 47 -6.22 5.21 -7.64
N GLY A 48 -6.07 6.44 -7.49
CA GLY A 48 -4.87 7.14 -7.98
C GLY A 48 -4.42 8.18 -6.99
N THR A 49 -3.51 9.04 -7.45
CA THR A 49 -2.92 10.12 -6.67
C THR A 49 -3.96 11.08 -6.10
N ASP A 50 -5.01 11.40 -6.87
CA ASP A 50 -6.09 12.27 -6.42
C ASP A 50 -6.91 11.62 -5.30
N PHE A 51 -7.12 10.30 -5.35
CA PHE A 51 -7.82 9.60 -4.30
C PHE A 51 -7.03 9.64 -2.97
N VAL A 52 -5.72 9.41 -3.02
CA VAL A 52 -4.84 9.57 -1.85
C VAL A 52 -4.92 10.98 -1.30
N LYS A 53 -4.87 12.01 -2.15
CA LYS A 53 -5.02 13.41 -1.77
C LYS A 53 -6.37 13.69 -1.11
N ILE A 54 -7.46 13.12 -1.63
CA ILE A 54 -8.81 13.26 -1.05
C ILE A 54 -8.86 12.63 0.34
N LEU A 55 -8.31 11.42 0.52
CA LEU A 55 -8.25 10.78 1.83
C LEU A 55 -7.47 11.64 2.83
N LYS A 56 -6.26 12.09 2.47
CA LYS A 56 -5.42 12.95 3.31
C LYS A 56 -6.08 14.26 3.71
N ALA A 57 -6.99 14.79 2.88
CA ALA A 57 -7.74 16.01 3.18
C ALA A 57 -8.97 15.79 4.08
N ASN A 58 -9.46 14.54 4.21
CA ASN A 58 -10.73 14.23 4.86
C ASN A 58 -10.63 13.33 6.10
N THR A 59 -9.46 12.76 6.39
CA THR A 59 -9.25 11.96 7.59
C THR A 59 -7.82 12.09 8.11
N ALA A 60 -7.65 11.93 9.42
CA ALA A 60 -6.36 11.84 10.08
C ALA A 60 -5.85 10.39 10.24
N ILE A 61 -6.62 9.39 9.78
CA ILE A 61 -6.17 7.99 9.83
C ILE A 61 -4.97 7.82 8.89
N PRO A 62 -3.84 7.26 9.35
CA PRO A 62 -2.68 6.97 8.51
C PRO A 62 -3.06 6.07 7.33
N LEU A 63 -2.41 6.27 6.19
CA LEU A 63 -2.62 5.44 5.01
C LEU A 63 -1.59 4.30 4.96
N ASP A 64 -2.06 3.14 4.55
CA ASP A 64 -1.28 1.95 4.24
C ASP A 64 -1.40 1.72 2.73
N ILE A 65 -0.48 2.34 1.97
CA ILE A 65 -0.54 2.41 0.51
C ILE A 65 0.17 1.20 -0.08
N HIS A 66 -0.56 0.42 -0.83
CA HIS A 66 -0.07 -0.76 -1.53
C HIS A 66 0.10 -0.45 -3.02
N LEU A 67 1.35 -0.32 -3.45
CA LEU A 67 1.69 0.02 -4.83
C LEU A 67 1.85 -1.25 -5.68
N MET A 68 0.80 -1.61 -6.39
CA MET A 68 0.79 -2.63 -7.44
C MET A 68 1.07 -1.96 -8.79
N VAL A 69 2.25 -1.34 -8.92
CA VAL A 69 2.65 -0.54 -10.08
C VAL A 69 4.08 -0.88 -10.50
N GLU A 70 4.37 -0.85 -11.79
CA GLU A 70 5.74 -1.03 -12.28
C GLU A 70 6.63 0.17 -11.95
N ASN A 71 7.90 -0.08 -11.63
CA ASN A 71 8.92 0.94 -11.34
C ASN A 71 8.42 1.99 -10.33
N PRO A 72 7.99 1.57 -9.12
CA PRO A 72 7.38 2.45 -8.12
C PRO A 72 8.29 3.61 -7.71
N GLU A 73 9.61 3.44 -7.75
CA GLU A 73 10.59 4.48 -7.43
C GLU A 73 10.46 5.74 -8.29
N SER A 74 9.94 5.62 -9.50
CA SER A 74 9.72 6.75 -10.41
C SER A 74 8.38 7.46 -10.21
N LYS A 75 7.47 6.86 -9.45
CA LYS A 75 6.08 7.31 -9.29
C LYS A 75 5.77 7.88 -7.90
N LEU A 76 6.61 7.61 -6.90
CA LEU A 76 6.40 8.01 -5.51
C LEU A 76 6.23 9.53 -5.34
N ASP A 77 6.88 10.34 -6.18
CA ASP A 77 6.76 11.79 -6.13
C ASP A 77 5.38 12.33 -6.54
N TRP A 78 4.57 11.49 -7.16
CA TRP A 78 3.21 11.87 -7.56
C TRP A 78 2.21 11.84 -6.40
N PHE A 79 2.55 11.15 -5.31
CA PHE A 79 1.66 10.95 -4.17
C PHE A 79 1.92 11.95 -3.04
N GLN A 80 0.84 12.45 -2.46
CA GLN A 80 0.90 13.25 -1.23
C GLN A 80 0.97 12.30 -0.03
N LEU A 81 2.18 12.09 0.47
CA LEU A 81 2.49 11.18 1.59
C LEU A 81 2.89 11.95 2.84
N SER A 82 2.77 11.34 4.01
CA SER A 82 3.21 11.87 5.30
C SER A 82 3.96 10.81 6.12
N ALA A 83 4.67 11.25 7.15
CA ALA A 83 5.55 10.39 7.95
C ALA A 83 4.84 9.21 8.66
N ASP A 84 3.53 9.33 8.88
CA ASP A 84 2.75 8.26 9.53
C ASP A 84 2.23 7.21 8.53
N ASP A 85 2.38 7.47 7.22
CA ASP A 85 1.92 6.55 6.18
C ASP A 85 2.92 5.39 6.00
N TYR A 86 2.35 4.25 5.62
CA TYR A 86 3.09 3.07 5.20
C TYR A 86 2.98 2.96 3.68
N VAL A 87 4.05 2.56 3.02
CA VAL A 87 4.06 2.33 1.57
C VAL A 87 4.69 0.99 1.28
N ALA A 88 3.91 0.07 0.73
CA ALA A 88 4.35 -1.23 0.29
C ALA A 88 4.69 -1.20 -1.20
N VAL A 89 5.91 -1.65 -1.54
CA VAL A 89 6.41 -1.81 -2.90
C VAL A 89 6.72 -3.28 -3.16
N HIS A 90 6.26 -3.82 -4.28
CA HIS A 90 6.50 -5.20 -4.64
C HIS A 90 7.94 -5.46 -5.07
N CYS A 91 8.54 -6.54 -4.57
CA CYS A 91 9.87 -6.98 -5.02
C CYS A 91 9.87 -7.31 -6.52
N GLU A 92 8.74 -7.74 -7.06
CA GLU A 92 8.56 -8.15 -8.44
C GLU A 92 8.28 -6.97 -9.39
N SER A 93 7.99 -5.78 -8.86
CA SER A 93 7.57 -4.62 -9.67
C SER A 93 8.74 -3.76 -10.18
N THR A 94 9.96 -4.05 -9.74
CA THR A 94 11.18 -3.33 -10.12
C THR A 94 12.41 -4.21 -9.98
N PRO A 95 13.41 -4.09 -10.87
CA PRO A 95 14.72 -4.71 -10.65
C PRO A 95 15.55 -3.99 -9.58
N HIS A 96 15.07 -2.87 -9.04
CA HIS A 96 15.80 -1.98 -8.14
C HIS A 96 15.07 -1.79 -6.79
N ILE A 97 14.68 -2.89 -6.16
CA ILE A 97 13.87 -2.85 -4.91
C ILE A 97 14.50 -1.99 -3.80
N HIS A 98 15.81 -2.06 -3.60
CA HIS A 98 16.51 -1.20 -2.64
C HIS A 98 16.29 0.30 -2.96
N LYS A 99 16.35 0.69 -4.24
CA LYS A 99 16.10 2.08 -4.67
C LYS A 99 14.64 2.48 -4.40
N ALA A 100 13.68 1.58 -4.63
CA ALA A 100 12.27 1.83 -4.35
C ALA A 100 12.02 2.02 -2.84
N VAL A 101 12.58 1.15 -1.99
CA VAL A 101 12.55 1.28 -0.53
C VAL A 101 13.16 2.60 -0.07
N ALA A 102 14.36 2.93 -0.56
CA ALA A 102 15.01 4.20 -0.23
C ALA A 102 14.18 5.43 -0.65
N ALA A 103 13.50 5.37 -1.79
CA ALA A 103 12.61 6.45 -2.24
C ALA A 103 11.42 6.64 -1.29
N VAL A 104 10.82 5.56 -0.77
CA VAL A 104 9.79 5.62 0.27
C VAL A 104 10.33 6.25 1.55
N LYS A 105 11.49 5.80 2.03
CA LYS A 105 12.13 6.33 3.24
C LYS A 105 12.47 7.82 3.12
N ASN A 106 12.90 8.27 1.92
CA ASN A 106 13.20 9.69 1.66
C ASN A 106 11.95 10.58 1.74
N LYS A 107 10.75 10.03 1.58
CA LYS A 107 9.47 10.72 1.86
C LYS A 107 9.14 10.81 3.36
N GLY A 108 9.94 10.19 4.22
CA GLY A 108 9.70 10.07 5.64
C GLY A 108 8.69 8.98 6.00
N CYS A 109 8.17 8.23 5.03
CA CYS A 109 7.21 7.16 5.23
C CYS A 109 7.86 5.87 5.74
N ARG A 110 7.03 4.96 6.26
CA ARG A 110 7.45 3.60 6.59
C ARG A 110 7.44 2.74 5.34
N ALA A 111 8.56 2.13 5.02
CA ALA A 111 8.71 1.30 3.82
C ALA A 111 8.38 -0.16 4.13
N LEU A 112 7.46 -0.74 3.37
CA LEU A 112 7.17 -2.17 3.37
C LEU A 112 7.63 -2.78 2.05
N ALA A 113 8.20 -3.99 2.11
CA ALA A 113 8.41 -4.81 0.92
C ALA A 113 7.23 -5.78 0.77
N ALA A 114 6.58 -5.79 -0.39
CA ALA A 114 5.51 -6.73 -0.69
C ALA A 114 6.05 -7.93 -1.47
N LEU A 115 5.53 -9.11 -1.16
CA LEU A 115 5.86 -10.37 -1.83
C LEU A 115 4.59 -11.03 -2.37
N ASN A 116 4.60 -11.38 -3.65
CA ASN A 116 3.58 -12.25 -4.24
C ASN A 116 3.62 -13.66 -3.61
N PRO A 117 2.51 -14.43 -3.67
CA PRO A 117 2.47 -15.77 -3.06
C PRO A 117 3.55 -16.72 -3.55
N GLY A 118 4.01 -16.56 -4.79
CA GLY A 118 5.08 -17.38 -5.38
C GLY A 118 6.50 -16.91 -5.09
N THR A 119 6.69 -15.75 -4.45
CA THR A 119 8.01 -15.16 -4.20
C THR A 119 8.54 -15.58 -2.83
N PRO A 120 9.70 -16.25 -2.75
CA PRO A 120 10.24 -16.72 -1.49
C PRO A 120 10.75 -15.57 -0.62
N ILE A 121 10.68 -15.72 0.71
CA ILE A 121 11.10 -14.71 1.68
C ILE A 121 12.58 -14.32 1.54
N CYS A 122 13.43 -15.19 1.02
CA CYS A 122 14.85 -14.87 0.77
C CYS A 122 15.06 -13.76 -0.26
N ALA A 123 14.04 -13.39 -1.06
CA ALA A 123 14.10 -12.22 -1.92
C ALA A 123 14.33 -10.91 -1.14
N LEU A 124 14.05 -10.88 0.16
CA LEU A 124 14.25 -9.73 1.04
C LEU A 124 15.61 -9.68 1.73
N GLU A 125 16.44 -10.71 1.60
CA GLU A 125 17.65 -10.91 2.38
C GLU A 125 18.59 -9.68 2.36
N ASN A 126 18.69 -9.02 1.20
CA ASN A 126 19.59 -7.87 1.01
C ASN A 126 18.96 -6.51 1.37
N ILE A 127 17.69 -6.46 1.78
CA ILE A 127 16.99 -5.21 2.13
C ILE A 127 16.33 -5.25 3.51
N THR A 128 16.56 -6.32 4.28
CA THR A 128 15.91 -6.54 5.58
C THR A 128 16.13 -5.39 6.55
N ASP A 129 17.33 -4.80 6.55
CA ASP A 129 17.68 -3.70 7.45
C ASP A 129 17.09 -2.35 7.01
N ASP A 130 16.63 -2.24 5.77
CA ASP A 130 16.12 -1.00 5.19
C ASP A 130 14.61 -0.86 5.30
N ILE A 131 13.87 -1.97 5.50
CA ILE A 131 12.41 -2.00 5.54
C ILE A 131 11.86 -1.96 6.97
N ASP A 132 10.68 -1.37 7.13
CA ASP A 132 9.95 -1.34 8.41
C ASP A 132 9.03 -2.56 8.59
N GLY A 133 8.81 -3.33 7.53
CA GLY A 133 7.99 -4.53 7.55
C GLY A 133 7.81 -5.19 6.19
N VAL A 134 7.05 -6.27 6.17
CA VAL A 134 6.77 -7.06 4.97
C VAL A 134 5.26 -7.18 4.78
N LEU A 135 4.77 -6.91 3.57
CA LEU A 135 3.41 -7.23 3.14
C LEU A 135 3.43 -8.61 2.45
N VAL A 136 2.96 -9.62 3.15
CA VAL A 136 2.84 -10.98 2.59
C VAL A 136 1.50 -11.12 1.89
N MET A 137 1.52 -11.24 0.56
CA MET A 137 0.31 -11.49 -0.21
C MET A 137 -0.21 -12.90 0.04
N THR A 138 -1.50 -13.00 0.33
CA THR A 138 -2.20 -14.27 0.56
C THR A 138 -3.11 -14.65 -0.62
N VAL A 139 -3.11 -13.80 -1.64
CA VAL A 139 -3.75 -13.99 -2.94
C VAL A 139 -2.90 -13.31 -4.00
N ASP A 140 -3.08 -13.63 -5.28
CA ASP A 140 -2.43 -12.88 -6.35
C ASP A 140 -2.94 -11.43 -6.37
N PRO A 141 -2.04 -10.43 -6.51
CA PRO A 141 -2.46 -9.03 -6.50
C PRO A 141 -3.34 -8.67 -7.69
N GLY A 142 -4.22 -7.65 -7.53
CA GLY A 142 -4.99 -7.07 -8.62
C GLY A 142 -6.51 -7.08 -8.44
N PHE A 143 -7.08 -8.01 -7.67
CA PHE A 143 -8.53 -8.14 -7.51
C PHE A 143 -8.91 -8.46 -6.06
N ALA A 144 -10.06 -7.90 -5.63
CA ALA A 144 -10.64 -8.22 -4.32
C ALA A 144 -11.47 -9.51 -4.36
N GLY A 145 -11.79 -10.05 -3.17
CA GLY A 145 -12.71 -11.18 -3.02
C GLY A 145 -12.16 -12.55 -3.44
N GLN A 146 -10.87 -12.66 -3.61
CA GLN A 146 -10.20 -13.93 -3.97
C GLN A 146 -10.17 -14.88 -2.75
N ARG A 147 -10.10 -16.19 -3.05
CA ARG A 147 -9.92 -17.22 -2.03
C ARG A 147 -8.45 -17.26 -1.60
N LEU A 148 -8.23 -17.36 -0.30
CA LEU A 148 -6.90 -17.54 0.30
C LEU A 148 -6.14 -18.72 -0.34
N ILE A 149 -4.89 -18.49 -0.73
CA ILE A 149 -3.95 -19.49 -1.24
C ILE A 149 -3.34 -20.29 -0.08
#